data_f2f5f25bef1d4bd95762a94025289034
#
_entry.id   f2f5f25bef1d4bd95762a94025289034
#
_cell.length_a   1.000
_cell.length_b   1.000
_cell.length_c   1.000
_cell.angle_alpha   90.00
_cell.angle_beta   90.00
_cell.angle_gamma   90.00
#
_symmetry.space_group_name_H-M   'P 1'
#
loop_
_entity.id
_entity.type
_entity.pdbx_description
1 polymer ?
#
loop_
_entity_poly.entity_id
_entity_poly.type
_entity_poly.pdbx_seq_one_letter_code
_entity_poly.pdbx_strand_id
1 'polypeptide(L)'
;MNQRVLDISAYQGEVDFQRVKRDGIWGVMLKATEGERYLSPAFEKNYQQAKQANLEVGAYHYLRASTVSEAVAEANFFLSKLKEKQLTLPLAVDIEAPEQRQIEDLAPIAAAFCDTLEKAGYYATIYSTVDWFKTKLSARELDRFDRWIAEEGVSKPNFEKPYGMWQFTWNAQVDGINGRADESVSYRDYPNLIRQAGLNHLTPELPARAISVEELRSMGYQAVKL
;
A
#
# COMPACT_ATOMS: atom_id res chain seq x y z
N MET A 1 4.70 -16.93 1.49
CA MET A 1 5.16 -16.81 2.90
C MET A 1 4.49 -15.59 3.48
N ASN A 2 4.02 -15.67 4.74
CA ASN A 2 3.41 -14.51 5.41
C ASN A 2 4.52 -13.58 5.89
N GLN A 3 4.49 -12.32 5.48
CA GLN A 3 5.53 -11.33 5.78
C GLN A 3 4.99 -10.28 6.76
N ARG A 4 5.78 -9.93 7.78
CA ARG A 4 5.44 -8.91 8.76
C ARG A 4 5.66 -7.50 8.18
N VAL A 5 4.64 -6.67 8.25
CA VAL A 5 4.64 -5.28 7.74
C VAL A 5 4.14 -4.36 8.84
N LEU A 6 4.82 -3.25 9.06
CA LEU A 6 4.34 -2.19 9.96
C LEU A 6 3.78 -1.03 9.15
N ASP A 7 2.81 -0.32 9.70
CA ASP A 7 2.53 1.01 9.21
C ASP A 7 3.03 2.08 10.20
N ILE A 8 3.70 3.07 9.64
CA ILE A 8 4.49 4.05 10.37
C ILE A 8 4.09 5.45 9.92
N SER A 9 3.83 6.31 10.87
CA SER A 9 3.57 7.73 10.66
C SER A 9 4.51 8.60 11.52
N ALA A 10 4.24 9.89 11.59
CA ALA A 10 4.92 10.78 12.53
C ALA A 10 4.57 10.47 14.00
N TYR A 11 3.51 9.68 14.24
CA TYR A 11 3.07 9.31 15.58
C TYR A 11 4.10 8.45 16.32
N GLN A 12 4.82 7.57 15.60
CA GLN A 12 5.86 6.70 16.19
C GLN A 12 7.14 7.48 16.57
N GLY A 13 7.26 8.76 16.20
CA GLY A 13 8.44 9.59 16.49
C GLY A 13 9.71 9.06 15.81
N GLU A 14 10.78 8.94 16.57
CA GLU A 14 12.04 8.39 16.06
C GLU A 14 11.99 6.87 16.00
N VAL A 15 12.29 6.33 14.82
CA VAL A 15 12.30 4.88 14.55
C VAL A 15 13.71 4.44 14.14
N ASP A 16 14.24 3.43 14.81
CA ASP A 16 15.46 2.74 14.38
C ASP A 16 15.11 1.58 13.44
N PHE A 17 15.06 1.86 12.15
CA PHE A 17 14.69 0.88 11.13
C PHE A 17 15.69 -0.29 11.02
N GLN A 18 16.94 -0.13 11.47
CA GLN A 18 17.89 -1.24 11.52
C GLN A 18 17.50 -2.25 12.61
N ARG A 19 17.02 -1.77 13.77
CA ARG A 19 16.50 -2.63 14.83
C ARG A 19 15.18 -3.26 14.40
N VAL A 20 14.28 -2.49 13.81
CA VAL A 20 13.01 -2.98 13.22
C VAL A 20 13.25 -4.14 12.24
N LYS A 21 14.26 -4.00 11.35
CA LYS A 21 14.64 -5.08 10.43
C LYS A 21 15.15 -6.32 11.15
N ARG A 22 15.97 -6.16 12.18
CA ARG A 22 16.49 -7.29 12.99
C ARG A 22 15.41 -7.99 13.79
N ASP A 23 14.32 -7.30 14.15
CA ASP A 23 13.12 -7.87 14.82
C ASP A 23 12.26 -8.72 13.86
N GLY A 24 12.68 -8.86 12.62
CA GLY A 24 12.02 -9.72 11.63
C GLY A 24 10.93 -9.00 10.82
N ILE A 25 10.83 -7.68 10.89
CA ILE A 25 9.95 -6.91 10.02
C ILE A 25 10.51 -6.96 8.59
N TRP A 26 9.64 -7.31 7.65
CA TRP A 26 9.99 -7.40 6.25
C TRP A 26 9.82 -6.07 5.51
N GLY A 27 8.75 -5.33 5.80
CA GLY A 27 8.42 -4.11 5.10
C GLY A 27 7.66 -3.10 5.96
N VAL A 28 7.52 -1.90 5.42
CA VAL A 28 6.80 -0.80 6.08
C VAL A 28 5.91 -0.05 5.10
N MET A 29 4.72 0.32 5.55
CA MET A 29 3.82 1.26 4.90
C MET A 29 3.98 2.62 5.60
N LEU A 30 4.40 3.65 4.88
CA LEU A 30 4.71 4.95 5.45
C LEU A 30 3.60 5.96 5.16
N LYS A 31 3.07 6.63 6.20
CA LYS A 31 2.16 7.77 5.97
C LYS A 31 2.91 8.87 5.23
N ALA A 32 2.51 9.13 3.99
CA ALA A 32 3.09 10.21 3.20
C ALA A 32 2.25 11.49 3.29
N THR A 33 0.95 11.38 3.05
CA THR A 33 0.07 12.55 2.97
C THR A 33 -1.29 12.31 3.61
N GLU A 34 -2.03 13.42 3.84
CA GLU A 34 -3.41 13.42 4.32
C GLU A 34 -4.14 14.62 3.71
N GLY A 35 -5.36 14.41 3.21
CA GLY A 35 -6.10 15.45 2.54
C GLY A 35 -5.32 16.10 1.40
N GLU A 36 -5.71 17.29 0.99
CA GLU A 36 -5.10 17.96 -0.16
C GLU A 36 -3.76 18.65 0.14
N ARG A 37 -3.34 18.78 1.41
CA ARG A 37 -2.22 19.70 1.77
C ARG A 37 -1.24 19.17 2.80
N TYR A 38 -1.60 18.18 3.60
CA TYR A 38 -0.72 17.70 4.65
C TYR A 38 0.31 16.72 4.08
N LEU A 39 1.58 17.07 4.22
CA LEU A 39 2.71 16.15 4.01
C LEU A 39 3.23 15.74 5.39
N SER A 40 3.33 14.45 5.64
CA SER A 40 3.88 13.92 6.88
C SER A 40 5.33 14.39 7.07
N PRO A 41 5.66 15.09 8.17
CA PRO A 41 7.02 15.61 8.40
C PRO A 41 8.05 14.49 8.57
N ALA A 42 7.61 13.28 8.91
CA ALA A 42 8.47 12.12 9.07
C ALA A 42 8.69 11.31 7.77
N PHE A 43 7.88 11.56 6.73
CA PHE A 43 7.85 10.70 5.54
C PHE A 43 9.22 10.55 4.88
N GLU A 44 9.87 11.67 4.54
CA GLU A 44 11.14 11.63 3.82
C GLU A 44 12.24 10.93 4.64
N LYS A 45 12.35 11.28 5.92
CA LYS A 45 13.31 10.67 6.83
C LYS A 45 13.07 9.17 6.97
N ASN A 46 11.82 8.76 7.23
CA ASN A 46 11.45 7.37 7.40
C ASN A 46 11.69 6.56 6.11
N TYR A 47 11.35 7.14 4.94
CA TYR A 47 11.62 6.51 3.66
C TYR A 47 13.11 6.21 3.47
N GLN A 48 13.98 7.20 3.67
CA GLN A 48 15.41 7.03 3.50
C GLN A 48 15.99 5.99 4.47
N GLN A 49 15.59 6.04 5.74
CA GLN A 49 16.08 5.12 6.76
C GLN A 49 15.57 3.69 6.56
N ALA A 50 14.31 3.51 6.16
CA ALA A 50 13.74 2.20 5.84
C ALA A 50 14.46 1.56 4.63
N LYS A 51 14.74 2.36 3.58
CA LYS A 51 15.54 1.89 2.42
C LYS A 51 16.96 1.51 2.81
N GLN A 52 17.62 2.30 3.66
CA GLN A 52 18.96 1.98 4.17
C GLN A 52 18.97 0.70 5.03
N ALA A 53 17.87 0.39 5.70
CA ALA A 53 17.69 -0.85 6.45
C ALA A 53 17.32 -2.06 5.58
N ASN A 54 17.21 -1.90 4.25
CA ASN A 54 16.75 -2.92 3.31
C ASN A 54 15.37 -3.48 3.68
N LEU A 55 14.46 -2.60 4.11
CA LEU A 55 13.04 -2.92 4.23
C LEU A 55 12.34 -2.69 2.90
N GLU A 56 11.31 -3.48 2.63
CA GLU A 56 10.37 -3.18 1.56
C GLU A 56 9.52 -1.99 1.98
N VAL A 57 9.25 -1.06 1.06
CA VAL A 57 8.60 0.21 1.40
C VAL A 57 7.41 0.47 0.50
N GLY A 58 6.28 0.76 1.12
CA GLY A 58 5.09 1.34 0.50
C GLY A 58 4.77 2.69 1.11
N ALA A 59 3.71 3.31 0.63
CA ALA A 59 3.23 4.56 1.17
C ALA A 59 1.71 4.58 1.26
N TYR A 60 1.17 5.33 2.21
CA TYR A 60 -0.27 5.54 2.28
C TYR A 60 -0.66 7.00 2.41
N HIS A 61 -1.86 7.27 1.94
CA HIS A 61 -2.56 8.55 2.02
C HIS A 61 -3.80 8.41 2.88
N TYR A 62 -3.91 9.20 3.94
CA TYR A 62 -5.12 9.27 4.77
C TYR A 62 -6.16 10.14 4.08
N LEU A 63 -7.23 9.52 3.60
CA LEU A 63 -8.24 10.16 2.75
C LEU A 63 -9.22 10.99 3.58
N ARG A 64 -9.35 12.26 3.22
CA ARG A 64 -10.35 13.18 3.79
C ARG A 64 -11.52 13.46 2.84
N ALA A 65 -11.37 13.12 1.56
CA ALA A 65 -12.35 13.39 0.52
C ALA A 65 -13.75 12.86 0.87
N SER A 66 -14.75 13.66 0.56
CA SER A 66 -16.17 13.34 0.64
C SER A 66 -16.83 13.28 -0.75
N THR A 67 -16.12 13.68 -1.78
CA THR A 67 -16.54 13.65 -3.18
C THR A 67 -15.49 13.02 -4.08
N VAL A 68 -15.91 12.57 -5.26
CA VAL A 68 -15.03 12.02 -6.30
C VAL A 68 -13.96 13.03 -6.74
N SER A 69 -14.33 14.32 -6.88
CA SER A 69 -13.39 15.35 -7.31
C SER A 69 -12.31 15.63 -6.27
N GLU A 70 -12.68 15.63 -4.99
CA GLU A 70 -11.73 15.75 -3.89
C GLU A 70 -10.79 14.54 -3.83
N ALA A 71 -11.30 13.32 -4.01
CA ALA A 71 -10.47 12.11 -4.05
C ALA A 71 -9.42 12.16 -5.16
N VAL A 72 -9.78 12.65 -6.34
CA VAL A 72 -8.82 12.86 -7.44
C VAL A 72 -7.78 13.93 -7.09
N ALA A 73 -8.19 15.03 -6.43
CA ALA A 73 -7.27 16.07 -5.99
C ALA A 73 -6.27 15.54 -4.94
N GLU A 74 -6.77 14.80 -3.94
CA GLU A 74 -5.93 14.18 -2.91
C GLU A 74 -4.98 13.13 -3.51
N ALA A 75 -5.44 12.30 -4.46
CA ALA A 75 -4.58 11.33 -5.15
C ALA A 75 -3.45 12.04 -5.94
N ASN A 76 -3.74 13.13 -6.64
CA ASN A 76 -2.73 13.92 -7.35
C ASN A 76 -1.75 14.58 -6.38
N PHE A 77 -2.21 15.06 -5.23
CA PHE A 77 -1.34 15.58 -4.19
C PHE A 77 -0.41 14.49 -3.65
N PHE A 78 -0.93 13.30 -3.33
CA PHE A 78 -0.15 12.15 -2.90
C PHE A 78 0.92 11.79 -3.94
N LEU A 79 0.54 11.60 -5.20
CA LEU A 79 1.47 11.30 -6.29
C LEU A 79 2.57 12.36 -6.43
N SER A 80 2.26 13.65 -6.20
CA SER A 80 3.23 14.73 -6.28
C SER A 80 4.39 14.60 -5.28
N LYS A 81 4.16 13.87 -4.16
CA LYS A 81 5.15 13.64 -3.08
C LYS A 81 5.94 12.34 -3.25
N LEU A 82 5.52 11.49 -4.19
CA LEU A 82 6.14 10.19 -4.42
C LEU A 82 7.08 10.15 -5.62
N LYS A 83 7.24 11.26 -6.32
CA LYS A 83 8.17 11.37 -7.45
C LYS A 83 9.56 10.89 -7.02
N GLU A 84 10.20 10.07 -7.86
CA GLU A 84 11.54 9.52 -7.63
C GLU A 84 11.66 8.53 -6.45
N LYS A 85 10.56 8.17 -5.79
CA LYS A 85 10.56 7.14 -4.76
C LYS A 85 10.45 5.75 -5.38
N GLN A 86 11.33 4.85 -4.98
CA GLN A 86 11.26 3.45 -5.37
C GLN A 86 10.48 2.66 -4.31
N LEU A 87 9.20 2.52 -4.53
CA LEU A 87 8.27 1.87 -3.61
C LEU A 87 8.00 0.43 -4.09
N THR A 88 8.37 -0.54 -3.28
CA THR A 88 8.29 -1.97 -3.59
C THR A 88 7.03 -2.63 -3.01
N LEU A 89 6.32 -1.92 -2.14
CA LEU A 89 4.99 -2.25 -1.66
C LEU A 89 3.95 -1.34 -2.33
N PRO A 90 2.64 -1.65 -2.22
CA PRO A 90 1.57 -0.85 -2.81
C PRO A 90 1.53 0.61 -2.36
N LEU A 91 0.84 1.43 -3.13
CA LEU A 91 0.30 2.70 -2.66
C LEU A 91 -1.10 2.48 -2.10
N ALA A 92 -1.32 2.83 -0.84
CA ALA A 92 -2.61 2.64 -0.20
C ALA A 92 -3.39 3.95 -0.07
N VAL A 93 -4.69 3.89 -0.35
CA VAL A 93 -5.66 4.86 0.15
C VAL A 93 -6.22 4.32 1.47
N ASP A 94 -6.07 5.10 2.52
CA ASP A 94 -6.52 4.81 3.87
C ASP A 94 -7.86 5.51 4.11
N ILE A 95 -8.94 4.70 4.21
CA ILE A 95 -10.33 5.17 4.26
C ILE A 95 -10.93 4.78 5.61
N GLU A 96 -10.86 5.70 6.58
CA GLU A 96 -11.39 5.51 7.93
C GLU A 96 -11.71 6.84 8.64
N ALA A 97 -11.64 7.97 7.91
CA ALA A 97 -11.80 9.28 8.49
C ALA A 97 -13.18 9.45 9.17
N PRO A 98 -13.24 10.01 10.40
CA PRO A 98 -14.49 10.16 11.13
C PRO A 98 -15.59 10.91 10.37
N GLU A 99 -15.23 11.90 9.57
CA GLU A 99 -16.17 12.68 8.73
C GLU A 99 -16.84 11.82 7.65
N GLN A 100 -16.22 10.74 7.22
CA GLN A 100 -16.75 9.82 6.20
C GLN A 100 -17.78 8.84 6.78
N ARG A 101 -17.97 8.80 8.10
CA ARG A 101 -18.96 7.89 8.74
C ARG A 101 -20.38 8.12 8.26
N GLN A 102 -20.73 9.35 7.88
CA GLN A 102 -22.06 9.71 7.40
C GLN A 102 -22.29 9.41 5.91
N ILE A 103 -21.22 9.08 5.17
CA ILE A 103 -21.32 8.71 3.76
C ILE A 103 -21.69 7.22 3.68
N GLU A 104 -22.82 6.91 3.05
CA GLU A 104 -23.29 5.52 2.96
C GLU A 104 -22.45 4.69 2.00
N ASP A 105 -22.07 5.26 0.85
CA ASP A 105 -21.28 4.60 -0.19
C ASP A 105 -20.00 5.39 -0.49
N LEU A 106 -18.87 4.83 -0.10
CA LEU A 106 -17.53 5.38 -0.34
C LEU A 106 -16.87 4.77 -1.58
N ALA A 107 -17.51 3.80 -2.23
CA ALA A 107 -16.90 3.10 -3.35
C ALA A 107 -16.52 4.01 -4.53
N PRO A 108 -17.37 4.96 -4.98
CA PRO A 108 -16.97 5.86 -6.06
C PRO A 108 -15.77 6.74 -5.71
N ILE A 109 -15.67 7.14 -4.43
CA ILE A 109 -14.57 7.97 -3.92
C ILE A 109 -13.27 7.14 -3.91
N ALA A 110 -13.32 5.93 -3.35
CA ALA A 110 -12.20 4.98 -3.32
C ALA A 110 -11.73 4.60 -4.73
N ALA A 111 -12.68 4.30 -5.64
CA ALA A 111 -12.38 3.97 -7.03
C ALA A 111 -11.67 5.12 -7.74
N ALA A 112 -12.15 6.35 -7.60
CA ALA A 112 -11.54 7.51 -8.25
C ALA A 112 -10.10 7.78 -7.76
N PHE A 113 -9.84 7.60 -6.48
CA PHE A 113 -8.49 7.70 -5.92
C PHE A 113 -7.58 6.61 -6.52
N CYS A 114 -7.98 5.34 -6.42
CA CYS A 114 -7.19 4.22 -6.92
C CYS A 114 -6.98 4.28 -8.44
N ASP A 115 -7.99 4.67 -9.21
CA ASP A 115 -7.89 4.89 -10.66
C ASP A 115 -6.82 5.93 -11.00
N THR A 116 -6.72 6.98 -10.20
CA THR A 116 -5.71 8.02 -10.39
C THR A 116 -4.31 7.48 -10.15
N LEU A 117 -4.13 6.62 -9.12
CA LEU A 117 -2.86 5.94 -8.87
C LEU A 117 -2.49 4.97 -9.99
N GLU A 118 -3.44 4.13 -10.45
CA GLU A 118 -3.19 3.16 -11.53
C GLU A 118 -2.88 3.84 -12.86
N LYS A 119 -3.58 4.92 -13.21
CA LYS A 119 -3.29 5.74 -14.41
C LYS A 119 -1.89 6.35 -14.36
N ALA A 120 -1.36 6.61 -13.17
CA ALA A 120 0.00 7.07 -12.97
C ALA A 120 1.03 5.93 -12.90
N GLY A 121 0.63 4.68 -13.14
CA GLY A 121 1.52 3.51 -13.18
C GLY A 121 1.87 2.91 -11.83
N TYR A 122 1.04 3.11 -10.81
CA TYR A 122 1.27 2.53 -9.49
C TYR A 122 0.32 1.37 -9.15
N TYR A 123 0.78 0.46 -8.32
CA TYR A 123 -0.04 -0.60 -7.74
C TYR A 123 -0.86 -0.02 -6.60
N ALA A 124 -2.17 0.09 -6.79
CA ALA A 124 -3.10 0.65 -5.81
C ALA A 124 -3.68 -0.42 -4.88
N THR A 125 -3.85 -0.09 -3.61
CA THR A 125 -4.60 -0.89 -2.62
C THR A 125 -5.48 0.01 -1.77
N ILE A 126 -6.59 -0.54 -1.29
CA ILE A 126 -7.51 0.16 -0.38
C ILE A 126 -7.29 -0.40 1.02
N TYR A 127 -6.99 0.48 1.99
CA TYR A 127 -7.01 0.15 3.41
C TYR A 127 -8.30 0.65 4.04
N SER A 128 -8.93 -0.21 4.82
CA SER A 128 -10.03 0.13 5.71
C SER A 128 -10.30 -1.00 6.70
N THR A 129 -11.21 -0.76 7.64
CA THR A 129 -11.71 -1.81 8.54
C THR A 129 -12.59 -2.81 7.78
N VAL A 130 -12.64 -4.05 8.27
CA VAL A 130 -13.54 -5.08 7.73
C VAL A 130 -15.00 -4.62 7.76
N ASP A 131 -15.41 -3.87 8.79
CA ASP A 131 -16.76 -3.30 8.86
C ASP A 131 -17.05 -2.36 7.67
N TRP A 132 -16.15 -1.42 7.38
CA TRP A 132 -16.34 -0.49 6.27
C TRP A 132 -16.27 -1.19 4.90
N PHE A 133 -15.45 -2.20 4.75
CA PHE A 133 -15.46 -3.02 3.53
C PHE A 133 -16.80 -3.74 3.31
N LYS A 134 -17.50 -4.10 4.37
CA LYS A 134 -18.83 -4.74 4.28
C LYS A 134 -19.95 -3.74 4.07
N THR A 135 -19.84 -2.54 4.63
CA THR A 135 -20.94 -1.58 4.72
C THR A 135 -20.83 -0.42 3.73
N LYS A 136 -19.62 0.07 3.45
CA LYS A 136 -19.37 1.31 2.68
C LYS A 136 -18.53 1.10 1.42
N LEU A 137 -17.76 0.00 1.35
CA LEU A 137 -16.82 -0.31 0.27
C LEU A 137 -17.12 -1.68 -0.37
N SER A 138 -18.40 -2.08 -0.35
CA SER A 138 -18.82 -3.42 -0.80
C SER A 138 -19.05 -3.52 -2.31
N ALA A 139 -19.11 -2.40 -3.04
CA ALA A 139 -19.42 -2.35 -4.46
C ALA A 139 -18.43 -3.19 -5.31
N ARG A 140 -18.98 -3.85 -6.35
CA ARG A 140 -18.21 -4.73 -7.25
C ARG A 140 -17.11 -4.00 -8.02
N GLU A 141 -17.28 -2.71 -8.28
CA GLU A 141 -16.26 -1.91 -8.97
C GLU A 141 -14.92 -1.85 -8.22
N LEU A 142 -14.94 -2.08 -6.89
CA LEU A 142 -13.72 -2.17 -6.09
C LEU A 142 -13.06 -3.57 -6.10
N ASP A 143 -13.68 -4.59 -6.71
CA ASP A 143 -13.15 -5.96 -6.68
C ASP A 143 -11.85 -6.11 -7.50
N ARG A 144 -11.55 -5.18 -8.39
CA ARG A 144 -10.31 -5.14 -9.16
C ARG A 144 -9.11 -4.60 -8.38
N PHE A 145 -9.34 -3.85 -7.31
CA PHE A 145 -8.29 -3.35 -6.44
C PHE A 145 -7.95 -4.36 -5.34
N ASP A 146 -6.69 -4.35 -4.95
CA ASP A 146 -6.27 -5.12 -3.80
C ASP A 146 -6.76 -4.49 -2.50
N ARG A 147 -6.80 -5.27 -1.43
CA ARG A 147 -7.31 -4.84 -0.13
C ARG A 147 -6.29 -5.08 0.97
N TRP A 148 -6.12 -4.07 1.79
CA TRP A 148 -5.44 -4.15 3.06
C TRP A 148 -6.51 -3.96 4.15
N ILE A 149 -6.93 -5.05 4.77
CA ILE A 149 -8.04 -5.05 5.71
C ILE A 149 -7.55 -4.92 7.15
N ALA A 150 -8.30 -4.23 8.01
CA ALA A 150 -8.03 -4.12 9.43
C ALA A 150 -9.13 -4.79 10.27
N GLU A 151 -8.74 -5.72 11.12
CA GLU A 151 -9.60 -6.33 12.13
C GLU A 151 -8.72 -6.89 13.26
N GLU A 152 -8.78 -6.27 14.44
CA GLU A 152 -8.01 -6.67 15.61
C GLU A 152 -8.79 -7.63 16.52
N GLY A 153 -8.06 -8.41 17.32
CA GLY A 153 -8.66 -9.25 18.35
C GLY A 153 -9.28 -10.56 17.84
N VAL A 154 -9.04 -10.90 16.58
CA VAL A 154 -9.52 -12.11 15.94
C VAL A 154 -8.35 -13.00 15.48
N SER A 155 -8.55 -14.32 15.46
CA SER A 155 -7.55 -15.25 14.94
C SER A 155 -7.53 -15.34 13.42
N LYS A 156 -8.61 -14.88 12.77
CA LYS A 156 -8.81 -14.84 11.33
C LYS A 156 -9.82 -13.73 11.02
N PRO A 157 -9.59 -12.91 9.96
CA PRO A 157 -10.54 -11.90 9.57
C PRO A 157 -11.91 -12.48 9.21
N ASN A 158 -12.96 -11.82 9.66
CA ASN A 158 -14.33 -12.11 9.24
C ASN A 158 -14.62 -11.42 7.90
N PHE A 159 -13.87 -11.80 6.86
CA PHE A 159 -13.96 -11.22 5.53
C PHE A 159 -13.80 -12.30 4.45
N GLU A 160 -14.71 -12.33 3.48
CA GLU A 160 -14.78 -13.41 2.48
C GLU A 160 -14.11 -13.05 1.14
N LYS A 161 -14.04 -11.73 0.79
CA LYS A 161 -13.40 -11.31 -0.46
C LYS A 161 -11.87 -11.43 -0.35
N PRO A 162 -11.14 -11.60 -1.47
CA PRO A 162 -9.69 -11.62 -1.47
C PRO A 162 -9.07 -10.33 -0.89
N TYR A 163 -7.99 -10.48 -0.16
CA TYR A 163 -7.16 -9.39 0.37
C TYR A 163 -5.69 -9.77 0.34
N GLY A 164 -4.82 -8.79 0.22
CA GLY A 164 -3.38 -8.98 0.15
C GLY A 164 -2.67 -8.75 1.47
N MET A 165 -3.20 -7.88 2.32
CA MET A 165 -2.68 -7.61 3.67
C MET A 165 -3.81 -7.59 4.71
N TRP A 166 -3.45 -7.95 5.94
CA TRP A 166 -4.31 -7.88 7.12
C TRP A 166 -3.57 -7.23 8.27
N GLN A 167 -4.07 -6.07 8.73
CA GLN A 167 -3.65 -5.43 9.97
C GLN A 167 -4.40 -6.12 11.12
N PHE A 168 -3.66 -6.84 11.94
CA PHE A 168 -4.23 -7.68 12.99
C PHE A 168 -4.07 -7.10 14.39
N THR A 169 -3.23 -6.07 14.53
CA THR A 169 -3.07 -5.33 15.78
C THR A 169 -2.56 -3.91 15.56
N TRP A 170 -2.97 -3.00 16.42
CA TRP A 170 -2.40 -1.65 16.56
C TRP A 170 -1.61 -1.48 17.87
N ASN A 171 -1.22 -2.61 18.50
CA ASN A 171 -0.54 -2.64 19.78
C ASN A 171 0.79 -3.43 19.75
N ALA A 172 1.38 -3.63 18.57
CA ALA A 172 2.65 -4.35 18.46
C ALA A 172 3.77 -3.63 19.21
N GLN A 173 4.59 -4.41 19.89
CA GLN A 173 5.86 -3.94 20.44
C GLN A 173 6.97 -4.46 19.55
N VAL A 174 7.69 -3.55 18.91
CA VAL A 174 8.72 -3.87 17.91
C VAL A 174 10.03 -3.22 18.33
N ASP A 175 11.12 -3.96 18.31
CA ASP A 175 12.42 -3.43 18.62
C ASP A 175 12.80 -2.31 17.63
N GLY A 176 13.21 -1.15 18.16
CA GLY A 176 13.48 0.04 17.35
C GLY A 176 12.35 1.06 17.31
N ILE A 177 11.19 0.77 17.89
CA ILE A 177 10.07 1.71 18.04
C ILE A 177 9.82 1.97 19.52
N ASN A 178 9.77 3.24 19.90
CA ASN A 178 9.40 3.63 21.26
C ASN A 178 7.88 3.78 21.36
N GLY A 179 7.22 2.77 21.96
CA GLY A 179 5.77 2.73 22.07
C GLY A 179 5.17 1.60 21.25
N ARG A 180 4.03 1.84 20.61
CA ARG A 180 3.25 0.86 19.88
C ARG A 180 3.26 1.15 18.39
N ALA A 181 3.11 0.09 17.62
CA ALA A 181 2.97 0.18 16.17
C ALA A 181 1.81 -0.70 15.69
N ASP A 182 1.29 -0.36 14.54
CA ASP A 182 0.31 -1.15 13.82
C ASP A 182 1.05 -2.21 13.00
N GLU A 183 0.67 -3.48 13.21
CA GLU A 183 1.32 -4.59 12.52
C GLU A 183 0.34 -5.36 11.65
N SER A 184 0.82 -5.63 10.46
CA SER A 184 0.10 -6.38 9.42
C SER A 184 0.86 -7.63 9.01
N VAL A 185 0.13 -8.58 8.46
CA VAL A 185 0.69 -9.68 7.69
C VAL A 185 0.38 -9.50 6.20
N SER A 186 1.40 -9.53 5.36
CA SER A 186 1.26 -9.58 3.91
C SER A 186 1.23 -11.03 3.44
N TYR A 187 0.23 -11.37 2.64
CA TYR A 187 0.04 -12.68 2.01
C TYR A 187 0.56 -12.72 0.58
N ARG A 188 0.99 -11.56 0.04
CA ARG A 188 1.49 -11.41 -1.34
C ARG A 188 2.95 -11.02 -1.34
N ASP A 189 3.67 -11.50 -2.33
CA ASP A 189 5.00 -11.01 -2.69
C ASP A 189 4.86 -9.77 -3.59
N TYR A 190 4.51 -8.64 -2.96
CA TYR A 190 4.31 -7.39 -3.69
C TYR A 190 5.52 -6.92 -4.48
N PRO A 191 6.77 -6.98 -3.97
CA PRO A 191 7.92 -6.56 -4.75
C PRO A 191 8.03 -7.30 -6.08
N ASN A 192 7.78 -8.61 -6.07
CA ASN A 192 7.82 -9.41 -7.29
C ASN A 192 6.64 -9.09 -8.20
N LEU A 193 5.41 -9.01 -7.66
CA LEU A 193 4.21 -8.67 -8.44
C LEU A 193 4.33 -7.30 -9.11
N ILE A 194 4.78 -6.28 -8.36
CA ILE A 194 4.89 -4.90 -8.83
C ILE A 194 5.97 -4.81 -9.93
N ARG A 195 7.15 -5.45 -9.73
CA ARG A 195 8.21 -5.46 -10.74
C ARG A 195 7.79 -6.20 -12.00
N GLN A 196 7.18 -7.38 -11.89
CA GLN A 196 6.71 -8.13 -13.05
C GLN A 196 5.65 -7.37 -13.86
N ALA A 197 4.79 -6.61 -13.18
CA ALA A 197 3.79 -5.78 -13.82
C ALA A 197 4.35 -4.45 -14.36
N GLY A 198 5.61 -4.09 -14.09
CA GLY A 198 6.22 -2.81 -14.46
C GLY A 198 5.59 -1.62 -13.77
N LEU A 199 5.03 -1.82 -12.58
CA LEU A 199 4.37 -0.79 -11.79
C LEU A 199 5.34 -0.11 -10.81
N ASN A 200 4.87 0.96 -10.16
CA ASN A 200 5.63 1.80 -9.22
C ASN A 200 6.93 2.35 -9.83
N HIS A 201 6.99 2.44 -11.16
CA HIS A 201 8.18 2.86 -11.92
C HIS A 201 9.43 2.02 -11.60
N LEU A 202 9.24 0.78 -11.14
CA LEU A 202 10.34 -0.14 -10.92
C LEU A 202 10.74 -0.78 -12.24
N THR A 203 12.03 -0.88 -12.48
CA THR A 203 12.54 -1.62 -13.63
C THR A 203 12.19 -3.09 -13.45
N PRO A 204 11.53 -3.74 -14.45
CA PRO A 204 11.32 -5.18 -14.40
C PRO A 204 12.66 -5.89 -14.21
N GLU A 205 12.75 -6.80 -13.26
CA GLU A 205 13.90 -7.71 -13.23
C GLU A 205 13.82 -8.59 -14.49
N LEU A 206 14.81 -8.45 -15.35
CA LEU A 206 14.98 -9.40 -16.42
C LEU A 206 15.13 -10.79 -15.78
N PRO A 207 14.40 -11.82 -16.26
CA PRO A 207 14.55 -13.14 -15.71
C PRO A 207 16.04 -13.52 -15.74
N ALA A 208 16.55 -14.12 -14.66
CA ALA A 208 17.95 -14.48 -14.47
C ALA A 208 18.50 -15.40 -15.56
N ARG A 209 17.64 -15.91 -16.43
CA ARG A 209 17.93 -16.66 -17.66
C ARG A 209 17.42 -15.85 -18.85
N ALA A 210 18.29 -15.58 -19.80
CA ALA A 210 17.88 -15.08 -21.10
C ALA A 210 16.88 -16.08 -21.71
N ILE A 211 15.61 -15.68 -21.77
CA ILE A 211 14.58 -16.46 -22.45
C ILE A 211 14.83 -16.30 -23.95
N SER A 212 14.99 -17.39 -24.69
CA SER A 212 15.17 -17.32 -26.12
C SER A 212 13.90 -16.78 -26.79
N VAL A 213 14.04 -16.20 -28.00
CA VAL A 213 12.90 -15.71 -28.78
C VAL A 213 11.91 -16.84 -29.04
N GLU A 214 12.38 -18.08 -29.12
CA GLU A 214 11.56 -19.28 -29.30
C GLU A 214 10.75 -19.63 -28.05
N GLU A 215 11.34 -19.50 -26.85
CA GLU A 215 10.63 -19.67 -25.58
C GLU A 215 9.56 -18.59 -25.39
N LEU A 216 9.87 -17.34 -25.73
CA LEU A 216 8.87 -16.24 -25.68
C LEU A 216 7.69 -16.54 -26.64
N ARG A 217 7.97 -17.05 -27.86
CA ARG A 217 6.92 -17.42 -28.80
C ARG A 217 6.07 -18.58 -28.30
N SER A 218 6.66 -19.57 -27.66
CA SER A 218 5.93 -20.70 -27.06
C SER A 218 5.03 -20.28 -25.90
N MET A 219 5.35 -19.16 -25.23
CA MET A 219 4.55 -18.54 -24.16
C MET A 219 3.47 -17.57 -24.69
N GLY A 220 3.30 -17.46 -26.01
CA GLY A 220 2.26 -16.63 -26.64
C GLY A 220 2.65 -15.18 -26.91
N TYR A 221 3.90 -14.79 -26.70
CA TYR A 221 4.35 -13.44 -27.01
C TYR A 221 4.68 -13.28 -28.49
N GLN A 222 4.07 -12.32 -29.18
CA GLN A 222 4.44 -11.94 -30.53
C GLN A 222 5.56 -10.89 -30.48
N ALA A 223 6.65 -11.11 -31.19
CA ALA A 223 7.70 -10.13 -31.35
C ALA A 223 7.16 -8.91 -32.10
N VAL A 224 7.04 -7.78 -31.45
CA VAL A 224 6.80 -6.51 -32.12
C VAL A 224 8.14 -6.07 -32.73
N LYS A 225 8.19 -5.95 -34.05
CA LYS A 225 9.33 -5.31 -34.72
C LYS A 225 9.37 -3.83 -34.27
N LEU A 226 10.44 -3.44 -33.63
CA LEU A 226 10.81 -2.03 -33.45
C LEU A 226 11.16 -1.40 -34.80
#